data_eab0223505acef5397cba27e7cb07513
#
_entry.id   eab0223505acef5397cba27e7cb07513
#
_cell.length_a   1.000
_cell.length_b   1.000
_cell.length_c   1.000
_cell.angle_alpha   90.00
_cell.angle_beta   90.00
_cell.angle_gamma   90.00
#
_symmetry.space_group_name_H-M   'P 1'
#
loop_
_entity.id
_entity.type
_entity.pdbx_description
1 polymer ?
#
loop_
_entity_poly.entity_id
_entity_poly.type
_entity_poly.pdbx_seq_one_letter_code
_entity_poly.pdbx_strand_id
1 'polypeptide(L)'
;MEVCGGEASDFKIAGAVPNPAPPVQFNVRDLKRLTGIEVKSSELRRIIKDLGFDAEDTGEAWYISTPSWRHDIHQSADIVEEIIRINRSHLSLLEAAVSPHCPCHPYKPIKTARPLL
;
A
#
# COMPACT_ATOMS: atom_id res chain seq x y z
N MET A 1 -29.88 -3.95 19.67
CA MET A 1 -31.23 -4.50 19.58
C MET A 1 -32.32 -3.62 20.19
N GLU A 2 -31.98 -2.45 20.71
CA GLU A 2 -32.95 -1.54 21.35
C GLU A 2 -33.96 -0.90 20.36
N VAL A 3 -33.59 -0.76 19.09
CA VAL A 3 -34.43 -0.06 18.09
C VAL A 3 -35.44 -0.99 17.43
N CYS A 4 -35.06 -2.24 17.15
CA CYS A 4 -35.92 -3.17 16.38
C CYS A 4 -36.45 -4.35 17.21
N GLY A 5 -36.05 -4.48 18.48
CA GLY A 5 -36.37 -5.62 19.30
C GLY A 5 -35.72 -6.92 18.79
N GLY A 6 -36.01 -8.03 19.42
CA GLY A 6 -35.51 -9.34 19.05
C GLY A 6 -34.45 -9.84 20.04
N GLU A 7 -34.20 -11.14 19.98
CA GLU A 7 -33.16 -11.81 20.75
C GLU A 7 -31.98 -12.14 19.86
N ALA A 8 -30.74 -12.01 20.37
CA ALA A 8 -29.56 -12.43 19.67
C ALA A 8 -29.52 -13.96 19.58
N SER A 9 -29.43 -14.50 18.37
CA SER A 9 -29.21 -15.94 18.19
C SER A 9 -27.75 -16.29 18.44
N ASP A 10 -27.50 -17.56 18.79
CA ASP A 10 -26.14 -18.07 18.85
C ASP A 10 -25.48 -18.05 17.47
N PHE A 11 -24.21 -17.72 17.42
CA PHE A 11 -23.44 -17.77 16.19
C PHE A 11 -22.99 -19.21 15.90
N LYS A 12 -23.09 -19.61 14.63
CA LYS A 12 -22.51 -20.87 14.16
C LYS A 12 -21.26 -20.60 13.34
N ILE A 13 -20.19 -21.28 13.70
CA ILE A 13 -18.94 -21.27 12.94
C ILE A 13 -18.96 -22.47 12.00
N ALA A 14 -18.83 -22.22 10.69
CA ALA A 14 -18.70 -23.25 9.67
C ALA A 14 -17.43 -23.00 8.86
N GLY A 15 -16.64 -24.06 8.67
CA GLY A 15 -15.35 -24.00 7.98
C GLY A 15 -14.15 -23.94 8.92
N ALA A 16 -12.96 -23.87 8.33
CA ALA A 16 -11.70 -23.72 9.05
C ALA A 16 -11.25 -22.27 9.04
N VAL A 17 -10.60 -21.84 10.12
CA VAL A 17 -9.94 -20.55 10.16
C VAL A 17 -8.80 -20.55 9.15
N PRO A 18 -8.72 -19.56 8.22
CA PRO A 18 -7.61 -19.50 7.28
C PRO A 18 -6.27 -19.39 8.01
N ASN A 19 -5.29 -20.14 7.54
CA ASN A 19 -3.93 -20.01 8.06
C ASN A 19 -3.37 -18.62 7.73
N PRO A 20 -2.57 -18.03 8.63
CA PRO A 20 -1.86 -16.79 8.32
C PRO A 20 -0.97 -17.00 7.09
N ALA A 21 -0.88 -15.96 6.26
CA ALA A 21 -0.01 -15.99 5.09
C ALA A 21 1.44 -16.23 5.51
N PRO A 22 2.22 -17.05 4.77
CA PRO A 22 3.62 -17.25 5.07
C PRO A 22 4.39 -15.92 4.88
N PRO A 23 5.48 -15.70 5.66
CA PRO A 23 6.28 -14.50 5.49
C PRO A 23 6.92 -14.47 4.10
N VAL A 24 6.92 -13.29 3.48
CA VAL A 24 7.50 -13.08 2.15
C VAL A 24 8.97 -12.73 2.29
N GLN A 25 9.81 -13.48 1.59
CA GLN A 25 11.24 -13.18 1.52
C GLN A 25 11.47 -11.99 0.59
N PHE A 26 12.10 -10.95 1.12
CA PHE A 26 12.40 -9.71 0.41
C PHE A 26 13.88 -9.38 0.47
N ASN A 27 14.50 -9.09 -0.68
CA ASN A 27 15.88 -8.65 -0.78
C ASN A 27 15.93 -7.16 -1.15
N VAL A 28 16.69 -6.39 -0.41
CA VAL A 28 16.89 -4.94 -0.69
C VAL A 28 17.51 -4.73 -2.08
N ARG A 29 18.30 -5.70 -2.56
CA ARG A 29 18.89 -5.67 -3.91
C ARG A 29 17.82 -5.72 -5.02
N ASP A 30 16.72 -6.43 -4.78
CA ASP A 30 15.60 -6.51 -5.74
C ASP A 30 14.89 -5.17 -5.87
N LEU A 31 14.79 -4.39 -4.81
CA LEU A 31 14.27 -3.03 -4.87
C LEU A 31 15.08 -2.19 -5.86
N LYS A 32 16.40 -2.14 -5.71
CA LYS A 32 17.28 -1.40 -6.62
C LYS A 32 17.20 -1.93 -8.05
N ARG A 33 17.17 -3.25 -8.23
CA ARG A 33 17.11 -3.90 -9.54
C ARG A 33 15.82 -3.58 -10.30
N LEU A 34 14.68 -3.61 -9.60
CA LEU A 34 13.36 -3.43 -10.21
C LEU A 34 13.01 -1.95 -10.42
N THR A 35 13.49 -1.08 -9.56
CA THR A 35 13.05 0.32 -9.53
C THR A 35 14.14 1.33 -9.90
N GLY A 36 15.40 0.92 -9.81
CA GLY A 36 16.55 1.82 -9.92
C GLY A 36 16.73 2.77 -8.72
N ILE A 37 15.87 2.68 -7.72
CA ILE A 37 15.89 3.58 -6.55
C ILE A 37 16.69 2.95 -5.42
N GLU A 38 17.56 3.73 -4.81
CA GLU A 38 18.25 3.35 -3.57
C GLU A 38 17.52 3.94 -2.37
N VAL A 39 17.01 3.08 -1.52
CA VAL A 39 16.39 3.47 -0.25
C VAL A 39 17.31 3.01 0.88
N LYS A 40 17.57 3.89 1.85
CA LYS A 40 18.36 3.54 3.03
C LYS A 40 17.60 2.49 3.86
N SER A 41 18.33 1.54 4.43
CA SER A 41 17.71 0.46 5.24
C SER A 41 16.89 1.00 6.41
N SER A 42 17.27 2.14 6.99
CA SER A 42 16.51 2.79 8.06
C SER A 42 15.16 3.33 7.59
N GLU A 43 15.12 3.90 6.40
CA GLU A 43 13.90 4.44 5.79
C GLU A 43 12.99 3.30 5.30
N LEU A 44 13.59 2.28 4.71
CA LEU A 44 12.89 1.07 4.32
C LEU A 44 12.17 0.42 5.51
N ARG A 45 12.87 0.28 6.63
CA ARG A 45 12.30 -0.26 7.88
C ARG A 45 11.14 0.59 8.40
N ARG A 46 11.26 1.91 8.29
CA ARG A 46 10.19 2.84 8.65
C ARG A 46 8.97 2.64 7.77
N ILE A 47 9.15 2.62 6.44
CA ILE A 47 8.06 2.43 5.48
C ILE A 47 7.32 1.12 5.73
N ILE A 48 8.05 0.02 5.93
CA ILE A 48 7.46 -1.30 6.20
C ILE A 48 6.64 -1.27 7.49
N LYS A 49 7.15 -0.62 8.53
CA LYS A 49 6.43 -0.47 9.79
C LYS A 49 5.20 0.42 9.66
N ASP A 50 5.29 1.53 8.92
CA ASP A 50 4.17 2.44 8.67
C ASP A 50 3.05 1.77 7.86
N LEU A 51 3.39 0.78 7.02
CA LEU A 51 2.44 -0.09 6.32
C LEU A 51 1.79 -1.15 7.23
N GLY A 52 2.26 -1.29 8.47
CA GLY A 52 1.78 -2.28 9.41
C GLY A 52 2.33 -3.68 9.17
N PHE A 53 3.45 -3.79 8.45
CA PHE A 53 4.14 -5.06 8.23
C PHE A 53 5.20 -5.29 9.30
N ASP A 54 5.37 -6.54 9.71
CA ASP A 54 6.47 -6.94 10.56
C ASP A 54 7.63 -7.44 9.70
N ALA A 55 8.82 -6.92 9.94
CA ALA A 55 10.02 -7.29 9.20
C ALA A 55 11.10 -7.82 10.13
N GLU A 56 11.55 -9.03 9.85
CA GLU A 56 12.71 -9.65 10.47
C GLU A 56 13.91 -9.54 9.52
N ASP A 57 14.96 -8.88 9.98
CA ASP A 57 16.20 -8.68 9.25
C ASP A 57 17.20 -9.78 9.60
N THR A 58 17.52 -10.64 8.64
CA THR A 58 18.51 -11.71 8.80
C THR A 58 19.88 -11.30 8.25
N GLY A 59 20.02 -10.05 7.78
CA GLY A 59 21.27 -9.52 7.20
C GLY A 59 21.39 -9.71 5.69
N GLU A 60 21.03 -10.84 5.15
CA GLU A 60 21.03 -11.10 3.70
C GLU A 60 19.66 -10.89 3.06
N ALA A 61 18.61 -11.25 3.77
CA ALA A 61 17.22 -11.12 3.33
C ALA A 61 16.34 -10.65 4.48
N TRP A 62 15.26 -10.01 4.13
CA TRP A 62 14.23 -9.62 5.06
C TRP A 62 13.04 -10.54 4.90
N TYR A 63 12.51 -11.04 6.02
CA TYR A 63 11.27 -11.80 6.05
C TYR A 63 10.17 -10.87 6.51
N ILE A 64 9.23 -10.60 5.63
CA ILE A 64 8.14 -9.64 5.87
C ILE A 64 6.87 -10.41 6.08
N SER A 65 6.31 -10.28 7.29
CA SER A 65 5.01 -10.83 7.64
C SER A 65 3.93 -9.81 7.37
N THR A 66 2.95 -10.17 6.56
CA THR A 66 1.83 -9.31 6.23
C THR A 66 0.69 -9.50 7.23
N PRO A 67 -0.02 -8.42 7.61
CA PRO A 67 -1.18 -8.53 8.48
C PRO A 67 -2.33 -9.29 7.81
N SER A 68 -3.22 -9.86 8.61
CA SER A 68 -4.30 -10.74 8.16
C SER A 68 -5.33 -10.09 7.21
N TRP A 69 -5.38 -8.77 7.16
CA TRP A 69 -6.27 -8.02 6.24
C TRP A 69 -5.65 -7.72 4.87
N ARG A 70 -4.35 -8.01 4.67
CA ARG A 70 -3.64 -7.83 3.41
C ARG A 70 -3.43 -9.18 2.74
N HIS A 71 -4.41 -9.58 1.93
CA HIS A 71 -4.38 -10.84 1.18
C HIS A 71 -3.76 -10.70 -0.22
N ASP A 72 -3.36 -9.51 -0.59
CA ASP A 72 -2.84 -9.14 -1.90
C ASP A 72 -1.33 -9.31 -2.03
N ILE A 73 -0.63 -9.46 -0.91
CA ILE A 73 0.83 -9.52 -0.88
C ILE A 73 1.32 -10.95 -0.74
N HIS A 74 1.89 -11.47 -1.84
CA HIS A 74 2.37 -12.85 -1.91
C HIS A 74 3.84 -12.94 -2.33
N GLN A 75 4.37 -11.90 -2.98
CA GLN A 75 5.70 -11.90 -3.57
C GLN A 75 6.50 -10.66 -3.17
N SER A 76 7.83 -10.74 -3.33
CA SER A 76 8.71 -9.58 -3.09
C SER A 76 8.38 -8.39 -3.99
N ALA A 77 7.84 -8.63 -5.20
CA ALA A 77 7.43 -7.58 -6.12
C ALA A 77 6.29 -6.71 -5.57
N ASP A 78 5.33 -7.33 -4.86
CA ASP A 78 4.20 -6.62 -4.25
C ASP A 78 4.70 -5.66 -3.17
N ILE A 79 5.69 -6.11 -2.38
CA ILE A 79 6.33 -5.28 -1.36
C ILE A 79 7.09 -4.12 -1.98
N VAL A 80 7.79 -4.36 -3.10
CA VAL A 80 8.48 -3.31 -3.87
C VAL A 80 7.48 -2.25 -4.34
N GLU A 81 6.32 -2.65 -4.86
CA GLU A 81 5.26 -1.74 -5.29
C GLU A 81 4.80 -0.84 -4.15
N GLU A 82 4.53 -1.39 -2.98
CA GLU A 82 4.11 -0.63 -1.80
C GLU A 82 5.18 0.38 -1.36
N ILE A 83 6.43 -0.04 -1.35
CA ILE A 83 7.56 0.84 -0.99
C ILE A 83 7.67 2.01 -1.96
N ILE A 84 7.56 1.75 -3.27
CA ILE A 84 7.63 2.79 -4.29
C ILE A 84 6.46 3.75 -4.16
N ARG A 85 5.28 3.24 -3.90
CA ARG A 85 4.06 4.05 -3.76
C ARG A 85 4.24 5.09 -2.67
N ILE A 86 4.77 4.71 -1.52
CA ILE A 86 5.04 5.64 -0.42
C ILE A 86 6.22 6.56 -0.74
N ASN A 87 7.31 6.01 -1.28
CA ASN A 87 8.50 6.80 -1.61
C ASN A 87 8.21 7.84 -2.71
N ARG A 88 7.43 7.48 -3.73
CA ARG A 88 6.99 8.42 -4.79
C ARG A 88 6.09 9.53 -4.24
N SER A 89 5.26 9.26 -3.26
CA SER A 89 4.44 10.28 -2.61
C SER A 89 5.30 11.35 -1.94
N HIS A 90 6.43 10.96 -1.36
CA HIS A 90 7.40 11.90 -0.80
C HIS A 90 8.18 12.66 -1.88
N LEU A 91 8.59 11.98 -2.96
CA LEU A 91 9.32 12.60 -4.07
C LEU A 91 8.44 13.54 -4.89
N SER A 92 7.20 13.18 -5.18
CA SER A 92 6.29 14.03 -5.95
C SER A 92 5.92 15.33 -5.24
N LEU A 93 5.88 15.32 -3.91
CA LEU A 93 5.69 16.54 -3.13
C LEU A 93 6.90 17.47 -3.20
N LEU A 94 8.11 16.91 -3.30
CA LEU A 94 9.34 17.67 -3.47
C LEU A 94 9.51 18.20 -4.91
N GLU A 95 9.17 17.38 -5.92
CA GLU A 95 9.23 17.79 -7.33
C GLU A 95 8.13 18.81 -7.68
N ALA A 96 6.95 18.71 -7.11
CA ALA A 96 5.90 19.71 -7.28
C ALA A 96 6.29 21.06 -6.68
N ALA A 97 7.13 21.07 -5.66
CA ALA A 97 7.67 22.29 -5.06
C ALA A 97 8.84 22.89 -5.88
N VAL A 98 9.48 22.13 -6.75
CA VAL A 98 10.69 22.52 -7.49
C VAL A 98 10.44 22.74 -8.99
N SER A 99 9.33 22.23 -9.56
CA SER A 99 9.05 22.38 -10.99
C SER A 99 8.13 23.59 -11.28
N PRO A 100 8.67 24.73 -11.77
CA PRO A 100 7.86 25.86 -12.17
C PRO A 100 7.19 25.67 -13.54
N HIS A 101 7.33 24.49 -14.18
CA HIS A 101 6.79 24.18 -15.49
C HIS A 101 6.02 22.87 -15.50
N CYS A 102 4.92 22.83 -14.77
CA CYS A 102 3.82 21.95 -15.15
C CYS A 102 2.96 22.75 -16.16
N PRO A 103 2.91 22.39 -17.45
CA PRO A 103 1.88 22.91 -18.33
C PRO A 103 0.57 22.25 -17.89
N CYS A 104 -0.03 22.77 -16.83
CA CYS A 104 -1.40 22.48 -16.50
C CYS A 104 -2.23 22.91 -17.70
N HIS A 105 -2.57 21.93 -18.51
CA HIS A 105 -3.55 22.16 -19.58
C HIS A 105 -4.81 22.74 -18.90
N PRO A 106 -5.21 23.99 -19.21
CA PRO A 106 -6.33 24.58 -18.50
C PRO A 106 -7.55 23.71 -18.75
N TYR A 107 -8.11 23.17 -17.67
CA TYR A 107 -9.39 22.48 -17.69
C TYR A 107 -10.42 23.41 -18.35
N LYS A 108 -10.80 23.10 -19.59
CA LYS A 108 -11.90 23.80 -20.25
C LYS A 108 -13.19 23.28 -19.64
N PRO A 109 -13.96 24.09 -18.91
CA PRO A 109 -15.24 23.64 -18.41
C PRO A 109 -16.14 23.27 -19.60
N ILE A 110 -16.74 22.11 -19.53
CA ILE A 110 -17.74 21.63 -20.48
C ILE A 110 -18.88 22.65 -20.41
N LYS A 111 -19.11 23.37 -21.51
CA LYS A 111 -20.28 24.26 -21.63
C LYS A 111 -21.52 23.39 -21.50
N THR A 112 -22.22 23.54 -20.39
CA THR A 112 -23.53 22.93 -20.18
C THR A 112 -24.44 23.32 -21.33
N ALA A 113 -25.00 22.31 -21.99
CA ALA A 113 -25.94 22.48 -23.08
C ALA A 113 -27.13 23.33 -22.60
N ARG A 114 -27.53 24.27 -23.44
CA ARG A 114 -28.72 25.11 -23.24
C ARG A 114 -29.96 24.25 -23.00
N PRO A 115 -30.86 24.64 -22.09
CA PRO A 115 -32.16 24.02 -22.02
C PRO A 115 -32.91 24.31 -23.31
N LEU A 116 -33.48 23.29 -23.92
CA LEU A 116 -34.46 23.40 -24.99
C LEU A 116 -35.77 23.94 -24.36
N LEU A 117 -36.18 25.12 -24.84
CA LEU A 117 -37.54 25.59 -24.69
C LEU A 117 -38.47 24.81 -25.62
#